data_bde50dd0bef6983b030cfe4883dea2d2
#
_entry.id   bde50dd0bef6983b030cfe4883dea2d2
#
_cell.length_a   1.000
_cell.length_b   1.000
_cell.length_c   1.000
_cell.angle_alpha   90.00
_cell.angle_beta   90.00
_cell.angle_gamma   90.00
#
_symmetry.space_group_name_H-M   'P 1'
#
loop_
_entity.id
_entity.type
_entity.pdbx_description
1 polymer ?
#
loop_
_entity_poly.entity_id
_entity_poly.type
_entity_poly.pdbx_seq_one_letter_code
_entity_poly.pdbx_strand_id
1 'polypeptide(L)'
;MNANKHKKFLKIRKKLMEVVQHYPLAISRLWRPHCHRWDGHGSSSPRKRGCGGEMEMIGFGRYRCTVCGIEEQRTGQQEALLRMAKTDEAFLATGGNRAGKTELGAMLAIATAAGSGEWWVREWLNLNDLPHDLVPMRPSTVWYAALSYGDALEYGRPKLERYAPFNTKYTRWKAQDRASMRLPNGGRIVSLSCDAGREKFQGAAVSLVWIDEEPRDSGVFEESLLRIIDRKGKVLITATPLKGLSFLYDVFVDQRPSGFDHYAISGLDNPYISSPKLRRAVSHLSEASQQARLFGAFTSQSGLVYPEFDRAVHTCKPFEIPEDWPRDMCIDFGTKNPFCCLWVAHDMDNDVLYVYREYFKTEQTTLENGRMIRALGAKDGPMRWIVADPESRDGRLLLARELQLHTKPAPKHYGVSETINLVKERLMLDAEGKPALVIFKTCKELLKEFRKYKWSKTKGKDRPEKMHDHGMDALRYEIAFLYRYKKHRS
;
A
#
# COMPACT_ATOMS: atom_id res chain seq x y z
N MET A 1 15.71 37.63 43.00
CA MET A 1 15.74 37.68 41.52
C MET A 1 15.68 39.13 41.09
N ASN A 2 16.65 39.64 40.32
CA ASN A 2 16.80 41.07 40.03
C ASN A 2 15.60 41.52 39.13
N ALA A 3 14.93 42.63 39.50
CA ALA A 3 13.72 43.16 38.84
C ALA A 3 13.86 43.28 37.29
N ASN A 4 15.07 43.57 36.80
CA ASN A 4 15.39 43.61 35.38
C ASN A 4 15.35 42.24 34.70
N LYS A 5 15.81 41.18 35.40
CA LYS A 5 15.68 39.79 34.88
C LYS A 5 14.22 39.35 34.82
N HIS A 6 13.42 39.74 35.81
CA HIS A 6 12.01 39.42 35.85
C HIS A 6 11.21 40.12 34.71
N LYS A 7 11.48 41.43 34.49
CA LYS A 7 10.88 42.15 33.35
C LYS A 7 11.27 41.55 31.98
N LYS A 8 12.53 41.16 31.82
CA LYS A 8 13.03 40.49 30.59
C LYS A 8 12.34 39.14 30.39
N PHE A 9 12.17 38.37 31.45
CA PHE A 9 11.46 37.07 31.42
C PHE A 9 9.98 37.24 31.05
N LEU A 10 9.27 38.21 31.61
CA LEU A 10 7.86 38.49 31.27
C LEU A 10 7.72 38.93 29.82
N LYS A 11 8.64 39.72 29.29
CA LYS A 11 8.65 40.15 27.87
C LYS A 11 8.90 38.99 26.94
N ILE A 12 9.80 38.06 27.27
CA ILE A 12 10.06 36.83 26.53
C ILE A 12 8.82 35.91 26.56
N ARG A 13 8.22 35.73 27.76
CA ARG A 13 7.00 34.94 27.95
C ARG A 13 5.84 35.47 27.12
N LYS A 14 5.63 36.83 27.10
CA LYS A 14 4.60 37.45 26.29
C LYS A 14 4.82 37.21 24.79
N LYS A 15 6.05 37.39 24.28
CA LYS A 15 6.39 37.06 22.88
C LYS A 15 6.20 35.59 22.57
N LEU A 16 6.56 34.69 23.47
CA LEU A 16 6.35 33.25 23.29
C LEU A 16 4.88 32.90 23.20
N MET A 17 4.03 33.53 24.06
CA MET A 17 2.57 33.35 24.02
C MET A 17 1.98 33.88 22.72
N GLU A 18 2.45 35.00 22.19
CA GLU A 18 2.05 35.52 20.89
C GLU A 18 2.40 34.56 19.76
N VAL A 19 3.61 33.98 19.76
CA VAL A 19 4.03 32.96 18.80
C VAL A 19 3.13 31.72 18.88
N VAL A 20 2.85 31.22 20.09
CA VAL A 20 1.96 30.06 20.29
C VAL A 20 0.54 30.31 19.78
N GLN A 21 0.02 31.52 20.01
CA GLN A 21 -1.35 31.86 19.57
C GLN A 21 -1.44 32.13 18.06
N HIS A 22 -0.42 32.75 17.45
CA HIS A 22 -0.49 33.19 16.05
C HIS A 22 0.08 32.17 15.06
N TYR A 23 1.06 31.36 15.50
CA TYR A 23 1.76 30.42 14.64
C TYR A 23 1.96 29.06 15.34
N PRO A 24 0.87 28.32 15.56
CA PRO A 24 0.95 27.04 16.32
C PRO A 24 1.90 26.02 15.69
N LEU A 25 2.04 26.04 14.36
CA LEU A 25 2.94 25.11 13.66
C LEU A 25 4.41 25.33 14.06
N ALA A 26 4.87 26.58 14.26
CA ALA A 26 6.26 26.88 14.59
C ALA A 26 6.82 26.11 15.80
N ILE A 27 5.94 25.79 16.76
CA ILE A 27 6.31 25.07 18.00
C ILE A 27 5.83 23.62 17.99
N SER A 28 5.16 23.18 16.92
CA SER A 28 4.64 21.82 16.83
C SER A 28 5.76 20.84 16.52
N ARG A 29 5.88 19.84 17.36
CA ARG A 29 6.87 18.77 17.18
C ARG A 29 6.21 17.52 16.62
N LEU A 30 6.86 16.91 15.65
CA LEU A 30 6.68 15.50 15.37
C LEU A 30 7.10 14.69 16.59
N TRP A 31 6.61 13.47 16.70
CA TRP A 31 7.04 12.63 17.81
C TRP A 31 8.54 12.42 17.75
N ARG A 32 9.21 12.77 18.83
CA ARG A 32 10.62 12.46 19.03
C ARG A 32 10.76 11.20 19.86
N PRO A 33 11.87 10.48 19.74
CA PRO A 33 12.17 9.38 20.64
C PRO A 33 12.08 9.86 22.07
N HIS A 34 11.39 9.11 22.92
CA HIS A 34 11.40 9.30 24.36
C HIS A 34 12.20 8.17 24.97
N CYS A 35 12.93 8.47 26.05
CA CYS A 35 13.63 7.43 26.77
C CYS A 35 12.62 6.44 27.38
N HIS A 36 12.57 5.24 26.81
CA HIS A 36 11.69 4.15 27.23
C HIS A 36 12.38 3.15 28.14
N ARG A 37 13.40 3.58 28.91
CA ARG A 37 14.08 2.66 29.81
C ARG A 37 13.08 1.97 30.74
N TRP A 38 12.79 0.73 30.40
CA TRP A 38 12.10 -0.21 31.27
C TRP A 38 13.14 -0.85 32.17
N ASP A 39 13.08 -0.55 33.45
CA ASP A 39 13.82 -1.31 34.45
C ASP A 39 13.19 -2.70 34.50
N GLY A 40 13.90 -3.70 33.94
CA GLY A 40 13.43 -5.08 33.74
C GLY A 40 13.20 -5.88 35.03
N HIS A 41 12.86 -5.25 36.11
CA HIS A 41 12.46 -5.91 37.36
C HIS A 41 10.96 -5.77 37.55
N GLY A 42 10.27 -6.90 37.41
CA GLY A 42 8.84 -7.09 37.60
C GLY A 42 8.34 -6.68 38.98
N SER A 43 8.19 -5.38 39.22
CA SER A 43 7.41 -4.87 40.32
C SER A 43 6.05 -4.39 39.82
N SER A 44 5.01 -4.91 40.41
CA SER A 44 3.57 -4.67 40.15
C SER A 44 3.10 -3.24 40.46
N SER A 45 3.95 -2.23 40.30
CA SER A 45 3.61 -0.82 40.52
C SER A 45 3.43 -0.06 39.22
N PRO A 46 2.25 0.58 38.97
CA PRO A 46 1.92 1.25 37.71
C PRO A 46 2.60 2.62 37.52
N ARG A 47 3.67 2.97 38.23
CA ARG A 47 4.22 4.34 38.30
C ARG A 47 5.67 4.50 37.94
N LYS A 48 6.34 3.61 37.25
CA LYS A 48 7.65 3.91 36.68
C LYS A 48 7.51 4.26 35.19
N ARG A 49 7.21 5.53 34.94
CA ARG A 49 7.52 6.20 33.68
C ARG A 49 9.01 6.05 33.42
N GLY A 50 9.45 5.93 32.16
CA GLY A 50 10.85 5.98 31.81
C GLY A 50 11.57 7.13 32.52
N CYS A 51 12.89 7.22 32.45
CA CYS A 51 13.70 8.19 33.24
C CYS A 51 13.25 9.66 33.05
N GLY A 52 12.32 9.94 32.11
CA GLY A 52 11.78 11.28 31.86
C GLY A 52 12.74 12.23 31.17
N GLY A 53 13.95 11.74 30.80
CA GLY A 53 14.93 12.55 30.10
C GLY A 53 14.48 12.93 28.70
N GLU A 54 14.75 14.15 28.27
CA GLU A 54 14.63 14.56 26.87
C GLU A 54 15.69 13.85 26.02
N MET A 55 15.35 13.58 24.77
CA MET A 55 16.27 12.99 23.80
C MET A 55 16.97 14.12 23.03
N GLU A 56 18.27 14.24 23.17
CA GLU A 56 19.12 15.19 22.46
C GLU A 56 19.71 14.53 21.21
N MET A 57 19.73 15.24 20.09
CA MET A 57 20.30 14.73 18.85
C MET A 57 21.84 14.76 18.92
N ILE A 58 22.47 13.58 18.84
CA ILE A 58 23.93 13.39 18.90
C ILE A 58 24.55 13.11 17.53
N GLY A 59 23.73 13.05 16.47
CA GLY A 59 24.14 12.79 15.11
C GLY A 59 22.94 12.56 14.21
N PHE A 60 23.17 12.37 12.93
CA PHE A 60 22.10 12.23 11.95
C PHE A 60 21.15 11.07 12.29
N GLY A 61 19.96 11.39 12.81
CA GLY A 61 18.91 10.43 13.18
C GLY A 61 19.18 9.63 14.45
N ARG A 62 20.19 10.01 15.24
CA ARG A 62 20.48 9.40 16.54
C ARG A 62 20.24 10.40 17.66
N TYR A 63 19.59 9.92 18.69
CA TYR A 63 19.25 10.71 19.86
C TYR A 63 19.82 10.04 21.11
N ARG A 64 20.27 10.85 22.07
CA ARG A 64 20.76 10.37 23.39
C ARG A 64 19.89 10.98 24.48
N CYS A 65 19.49 10.17 25.43
CA CYS A 65 18.77 10.67 26.60
C CYS A 65 19.68 11.51 27.46
N THR A 66 19.27 12.73 27.80
CA THR A 66 20.01 13.66 28.63
C THR A 66 20.16 13.20 30.08
N VAL A 67 19.31 12.26 30.54
CA VAL A 67 19.31 11.76 31.94
C VAL A 67 20.01 10.42 32.06
N CYS A 68 19.75 9.45 31.20
CA CYS A 68 20.28 8.08 31.34
C CYS A 68 21.30 7.68 30.26
N GLY A 69 21.55 8.54 29.28
CA GLY A 69 22.51 8.29 28.20
C GLY A 69 22.13 7.26 27.17
N ILE A 70 20.93 6.67 27.23
CA ILE A 70 20.46 5.71 26.21
C ILE A 70 20.34 6.41 24.85
N GLU A 71 20.88 5.78 23.82
CA GLU A 71 20.78 6.25 22.44
C GLU A 71 19.60 5.57 21.71
N GLU A 72 18.81 6.35 21.00
CA GLU A 72 17.68 5.89 20.19
C GLU A 72 17.73 6.50 18.80
N GLN A 73 17.02 5.89 17.85
CA GLN A 73 16.89 6.38 16.49
C GLN A 73 15.67 7.31 16.33
N ARG A 74 15.52 7.93 15.16
CA ARG A 74 14.38 8.78 14.81
C ARG A 74 13.03 8.07 15.01
N THR A 75 12.02 8.88 15.35
CA THR A 75 10.63 8.38 15.35
C THR A 75 10.13 8.08 13.94
N GLY A 76 9.11 7.23 13.84
CA GLY A 76 8.50 6.88 12.57
C GLY A 76 7.96 8.09 11.80
N GLN A 77 7.46 9.13 12.46
CA GLN A 77 6.97 10.35 11.79
C GLN A 77 8.10 11.17 11.15
N GLN A 78 9.20 11.35 11.85
CA GLN A 78 10.38 12.04 11.31
C GLN A 78 10.98 11.27 10.14
N GLU A 79 11.12 9.95 10.27
CA GLU A 79 11.64 9.11 9.19
C GLU A 79 10.74 9.14 7.96
N ALA A 80 9.41 9.11 8.15
CA ALA A 80 8.46 9.21 7.04
C ALA A 80 8.65 10.51 6.23
N LEU A 81 8.74 11.67 6.90
CA LEU A 81 8.93 12.95 6.19
C LEU A 81 10.31 13.08 5.56
N LEU A 82 11.36 12.52 6.19
CA LEU A 82 12.71 12.52 5.61
C LEU A 82 12.81 11.64 4.37
N ARG A 83 12.10 10.50 4.36
CA ARG A 83 11.99 9.68 3.14
C ARG A 83 11.17 10.38 2.07
N MET A 84 10.05 10.99 2.45
CA MET A 84 9.22 11.78 1.52
C MET A 84 10.02 12.94 0.91
N ALA A 85 10.94 13.56 1.64
CA ALA A 85 11.80 14.61 1.08
C ALA A 85 12.65 14.10 -0.10
N LYS A 86 13.03 12.83 -0.07
CA LYS A 86 13.84 12.16 -1.09
C LYS A 86 13.02 11.55 -2.24
N THR A 87 11.69 11.57 -2.17
CA THR A 87 10.83 11.10 -3.27
C THR A 87 10.50 12.25 -4.20
N ASP A 88 10.30 11.95 -5.48
CA ASP A 88 9.99 12.97 -6.48
C ASP A 88 8.47 13.14 -6.69
N GLU A 89 7.68 12.09 -6.52
CA GLU A 89 6.27 12.09 -6.89
C GLU A 89 5.33 11.69 -5.76
N ALA A 90 5.47 10.49 -5.19
CA ALA A 90 4.48 9.96 -4.25
C ALA A 90 5.10 9.25 -3.05
N PHE A 91 4.48 9.45 -1.90
CA PHE A 91 4.88 8.82 -0.64
C PHE A 91 3.67 8.23 0.08
N LEU A 92 3.80 6.98 0.51
CA LEU A 92 2.81 6.30 1.33
C LEU A 92 3.31 6.17 2.77
N ALA A 93 2.64 6.85 3.70
CA ALA A 93 2.83 6.66 5.12
C ALA A 93 1.74 5.72 5.66
N THR A 94 2.00 4.41 5.72
CA THR A 94 1.11 3.54 6.47
C THR A 94 1.37 3.68 7.97
N GLY A 95 0.38 3.34 8.78
CA GLY A 95 0.60 3.38 10.21
C GLY A 95 -0.53 2.72 10.96
N GLY A 96 -0.20 2.23 12.13
CA GLY A 96 -1.15 1.67 13.06
C GLY A 96 -2.21 2.70 13.50
N ASN A 97 -3.23 2.21 14.18
CA ASN A 97 -4.20 3.09 14.83
C ASN A 97 -3.47 3.99 15.84
N ARG A 98 -3.82 5.28 15.84
CA ARG A 98 -3.17 6.28 16.72
C ARG A 98 -1.67 6.50 16.45
N ALA A 99 -1.16 6.10 15.27
CA ALA A 99 0.23 6.37 14.87
C ALA A 99 0.48 7.84 14.47
N GLY A 100 -0.50 8.73 14.60
CA GLY A 100 -0.35 10.17 14.32
C GLY A 100 -0.26 10.52 12.84
N LYS A 101 -0.71 9.66 11.93
CA LYS A 101 -0.70 9.87 10.48
C LYS A 101 -1.39 11.16 10.05
N THR A 102 -2.63 11.36 10.52
CA THR A 102 -3.43 12.56 10.19
C THR A 102 -2.81 13.84 10.77
N GLU A 103 -2.17 13.78 11.95
CA GLU A 103 -1.41 14.92 12.50
C GLU A 103 -0.22 15.27 11.60
N LEU A 104 0.55 14.27 11.17
CA LEU A 104 1.67 14.44 10.26
C LEU A 104 1.22 15.07 8.94
N GLY A 105 0.14 14.55 8.33
CA GLY A 105 -0.42 15.09 7.10
C GLY A 105 -0.89 16.53 7.24
N ALA A 106 -1.55 16.86 8.35
CA ALA A 106 -2.04 18.22 8.63
C ALA A 106 -0.89 19.23 8.82
N MET A 107 0.16 18.89 9.58
CA MET A 107 1.35 19.74 9.73
C MET A 107 2.03 19.99 8.38
N LEU A 108 2.24 18.94 7.58
CA LEU A 108 2.86 19.06 6.26
C LEU A 108 1.98 19.88 5.30
N ALA A 109 0.65 19.69 5.33
CA ALA A 109 -0.28 20.44 4.48
C ALA A 109 -0.24 21.94 4.78
N ILE A 110 -0.22 22.34 6.05
CA ILE A 110 -0.09 23.75 6.46
C ILE A 110 1.28 24.30 6.06
N ALA A 111 2.37 23.56 6.32
CA ALA A 111 3.72 23.97 5.95
C ALA A 111 3.86 24.17 4.43
N THR A 112 3.33 23.23 3.63
CA THR A 112 3.35 23.30 2.16
C THR A 112 2.51 24.46 1.64
N ALA A 113 1.31 24.67 2.21
CA ALA A 113 0.46 25.78 1.79
C ALA A 113 1.10 27.14 2.08
N ALA A 114 1.77 27.30 3.21
CA ALA A 114 2.46 28.53 3.60
C ALA A 114 3.78 28.73 2.85
N GLY A 115 4.56 27.69 2.68
CA GLY A 115 5.89 27.72 2.07
C GLY A 115 7.01 28.01 3.06
N SER A 116 8.22 27.50 2.76
CA SER A 116 9.42 27.66 3.59
C SER A 116 10.00 29.10 3.57
N GLY A 117 9.45 29.99 2.74
CA GLY A 117 9.71 31.44 2.81
C GLY A 117 9.21 32.07 4.13
N GLU A 118 8.23 31.48 4.76
CA GLU A 118 7.73 31.90 6.07
C GLU A 118 8.65 31.46 7.20
N TRP A 119 9.01 32.39 8.10
CA TRP A 119 9.93 32.11 9.20
C TRP A 119 9.42 30.98 10.13
N TRP A 120 8.13 30.95 10.41
CA TRP A 120 7.52 29.97 11.30
C TRP A 120 7.45 28.56 10.68
N VAL A 121 7.46 28.44 9.35
CA VAL A 121 7.60 27.16 8.64
C VAL A 121 9.05 26.67 8.73
N ARG A 122 10.02 27.58 8.52
CA ARG A 122 11.45 27.22 8.70
C ARG A 122 11.73 26.77 10.14
N GLU A 123 11.15 27.47 11.13
CA GLU A 123 11.29 27.06 12.54
C GLU A 123 10.71 25.67 12.79
N TRP A 124 9.55 25.35 12.21
CA TRP A 124 8.97 24.00 12.28
C TRP A 124 9.89 22.96 11.63
N LEU A 125 10.45 23.23 10.46
CA LEU A 125 11.39 22.33 9.78
C LEU A 125 12.62 22.10 10.62
N ASN A 126 13.25 23.16 11.14
CA ASN A 126 14.43 23.09 12.01
C ASN A 126 14.15 22.34 13.30
N LEU A 127 13.02 22.62 13.96
CA LEU A 127 12.62 21.96 15.21
C LEU A 127 12.45 20.44 15.06
N ASN A 128 12.11 20.00 13.85
CA ASN A 128 11.86 18.60 13.53
C ASN A 128 12.98 17.95 12.70
N ASP A 129 14.11 18.63 12.53
CA ASP A 129 15.29 18.16 11.76
C ASP A 129 14.93 17.76 10.31
N LEU A 130 14.04 18.54 9.69
CA LEU A 130 13.56 18.33 8.32
C LEU A 130 14.28 19.28 7.34
N PRO A 131 14.53 18.84 6.09
CA PRO A 131 15.13 19.70 5.08
C PRO A 131 14.15 20.77 4.62
N HIS A 132 14.67 21.96 4.28
CA HIS A 132 13.84 23.12 3.90
C HIS A 132 13.19 22.95 2.52
N ASP A 133 13.71 22.11 1.68
CA ASP A 133 13.17 21.75 0.36
C ASP A 133 12.06 20.68 0.40
N LEU A 134 11.75 20.17 1.60
CA LEU A 134 10.57 19.31 1.79
C LEU A 134 9.28 19.99 1.35
N VAL A 135 9.20 21.31 1.49
CA VAL A 135 8.05 22.13 1.11
C VAL A 135 8.48 23.28 0.17
N PRO A 136 7.61 23.78 -0.73
CA PRO A 136 7.95 24.87 -1.64
C PRO A 136 8.32 26.13 -0.88
N MET A 137 9.16 26.99 -1.48
CA MET A 137 9.55 28.25 -0.86
C MET A 137 8.38 29.26 -0.79
N ARG A 138 7.52 29.29 -1.81
CA ARG A 138 6.40 30.24 -1.93
C ARG A 138 5.09 29.63 -1.48
N PRO A 139 4.11 30.46 -1.03
CA PRO A 139 2.76 29.99 -0.75
C PRO A 139 2.15 29.24 -1.93
N SER A 140 1.44 28.18 -1.65
CA SER A 140 0.94 27.28 -2.67
C SER A 140 -0.46 26.76 -2.38
N THR A 141 -1.03 26.03 -3.36
CA THR A 141 -2.28 25.30 -3.18
C THR A 141 -2.00 23.85 -2.82
N VAL A 142 -2.70 23.38 -1.81
CA VAL A 142 -2.69 21.99 -1.33
C VAL A 142 -4.10 21.42 -1.46
N TRP A 143 -4.21 20.18 -1.89
CA TRP A 143 -5.45 19.42 -1.75
C TRP A 143 -5.36 18.48 -0.57
N TYR A 144 -6.36 18.53 0.28
CA TYR A 144 -6.63 17.57 1.33
C TYR A 144 -7.84 16.73 0.94
N ALA A 145 -7.68 15.44 0.80
CA ALA A 145 -8.75 14.52 0.44
C ALA A 145 -8.98 13.49 1.55
N ALA A 146 -10.20 13.39 2.04
CA ALA A 146 -10.66 12.31 2.91
C ALA A 146 -11.58 11.36 2.14
N LEU A 147 -11.95 10.21 2.71
CA LEU A 147 -12.87 9.26 2.06
C LEU A 147 -14.18 9.94 1.72
N SER A 148 -14.83 10.56 2.71
CA SER A 148 -16.04 11.35 2.53
C SER A 148 -15.82 12.82 2.89
N TYR A 149 -16.73 13.68 2.43
CA TYR A 149 -16.71 15.10 2.82
C TYR A 149 -17.00 15.28 4.32
N GLY A 150 -17.84 14.40 4.90
CA GLY A 150 -18.08 14.35 6.35
C GLY A 150 -16.79 14.12 7.13
N ASP A 151 -15.99 13.11 6.71
CA ASP A 151 -14.71 12.80 7.34
C ASP A 151 -13.72 13.97 7.24
N ALA A 152 -13.71 14.67 6.10
CA ALA A 152 -12.86 15.84 5.91
C ALA A 152 -13.19 16.95 6.91
N LEU A 153 -14.48 17.17 7.21
CA LEU A 153 -14.92 18.18 8.15
C LEU A 153 -14.73 17.76 9.61
N GLU A 154 -15.01 16.49 9.93
CA GLU A 154 -15.01 15.99 11.30
C GLU A 154 -13.59 15.68 11.80
N TYR A 155 -12.77 15.06 10.97
CA TYR A 155 -11.45 14.58 11.40
C TYR A 155 -10.30 15.45 10.91
N GLY A 156 -10.33 15.88 9.65
CA GLY A 156 -9.22 16.61 9.04
C GLY A 156 -9.21 18.09 9.36
N ARG A 157 -10.35 18.75 9.24
CA ARG A 157 -10.48 20.20 9.49
C ARG A 157 -9.96 20.62 10.88
N PRO A 158 -10.34 19.97 12.00
CA PRO A 158 -9.85 20.36 13.32
C PRO A 158 -8.33 20.22 13.44
N LYS A 159 -7.71 19.26 12.71
CA LYS A 159 -6.28 19.10 12.67
C LYS A 159 -5.61 20.23 11.89
N LEU A 160 -6.13 20.58 10.72
CA LEU A 160 -5.64 21.70 9.93
C LEU A 160 -5.76 23.02 10.69
N GLU A 161 -6.91 23.28 11.33
CA GLU A 161 -7.15 24.49 12.14
C GLU A 161 -6.18 24.60 13.32
N ARG A 162 -5.80 23.47 13.94
CA ARG A 162 -4.85 23.42 15.06
C ARG A 162 -3.47 23.99 14.67
N TYR A 163 -3.02 23.77 13.45
CA TYR A 163 -1.68 24.16 12.99
C TYR A 163 -1.67 25.41 12.12
N ALA A 164 -2.85 25.88 11.72
CA ALA A 164 -3.00 27.07 10.88
C ALA A 164 -2.63 28.36 11.65
N PRO A 165 -1.99 29.33 10.98
CA PRO A 165 -1.70 30.61 11.59
C PRO A 165 -2.99 31.40 11.90
N PHE A 166 -2.89 32.31 12.85
CA PHE A 166 -3.99 33.20 13.21
C PHE A 166 -4.49 33.99 11.98
N ASN A 167 -5.77 34.34 11.94
CA ASN A 167 -6.46 34.99 10.80
C ASN A 167 -6.57 34.11 9.54
N THR A 168 -6.37 32.80 9.63
CA THR A 168 -6.72 31.88 8.56
C THR A 168 -8.23 31.88 8.31
N LYS A 169 -8.63 32.07 7.03
CA LYS A 169 -10.06 32.14 6.65
C LYS A 169 -10.53 30.77 6.15
N TYR A 170 -11.69 30.34 6.63
CA TYR A 170 -12.34 29.13 6.19
C TYR A 170 -13.63 29.43 5.45
N THR A 171 -13.79 28.84 4.24
CA THR A 171 -15.00 28.99 3.42
C THR A 171 -15.53 27.61 3.06
N ARG A 172 -16.82 27.40 3.24
CA ARG A 172 -17.51 26.16 2.89
C ARG A 172 -18.49 26.42 1.76
N TRP A 173 -18.43 25.63 0.69
CA TRP A 173 -19.39 25.62 -0.42
C TRP A 173 -20.27 24.37 -0.30
N LYS A 174 -21.43 24.52 0.34
CA LYS A 174 -22.36 23.39 0.60
C LYS A 174 -22.79 22.66 -0.70
N ALA A 175 -23.07 23.44 -1.76
CA ALA A 175 -23.57 22.88 -3.03
C ALA A 175 -22.53 22.08 -3.82
N GLN A 176 -21.25 22.16 -3.47
CA GLN A 176 -20.13 21.52 -4.20
C GLN A 176 -19.40 20.48 -3.36
N ASP A 177 -19.86 20.18 -2.12
CA ASP A 177 -19.13 19.35 -1.15
C ASP A 177 -17.64 19.70 -1.10
N ARG A 178 -17.35 21.00 -1.01
CA ARG A 178 -16.02 21.57 -1.07
C ARG A 178 -15.83 22.62 0.02
N ALA A 179 -14.66 22.63 0.62
CA ALA A 179 -14.25 23.65 1.54
C ALA A 179 -12.85 24.14 1.22
N SER A 180 -12.51 25.34 1.62
CA SER A 180 -11.17 25.88 1.45
C SER A 180 -10.76 26.67 2.68
N MET A 181 -9.52 26.44 3.08
CA MET A 181 -8.82 27.21 4.09
C MET A 181 -7.80 28.10 3.38
N ARG A 182 -7.83 29.41 3.64
CA ARG A 182 -6.88 30.39 3.07
C ARG A 182 -6.05 30.98 4.19
N LEU A 183 -4.74 30.78 4.09
CA LEU A 183 -3.75 31.34 5.01
C LEU A 183 -3.55 32.85 4.77
N PRO A 184 -3.08 33.61 5.78
CA PRO A 184 -2.86 35.06 5.65
C PRO A 184 -1.91 35.47 4.51
N ASN A 185 -0.93 34.63 4.21
CA ASN A 185 0.05 34.86 3.14
C ASN A 185 -0.43 34.41 1.75
N GLY A 186 -1.69 34.01 1.59
CA GLY A 186 -2.29 33.59 0.33
C GLY A 186 -2.22 32.08 0.06
N GLY A 187 -1.52 31.32 0.86
CA GLY A 187 -1.53 29.84 0.80
C GLY A 187 -2.94 29.27 0.94
N ARG A 188 -3.22 28.15 0.29
CA ARG A 188 -4.59 27.62 0.24
C ARG A 188 -4.61 26.11 0.41
N ILE A 189 -5.55 25.61 1.24
CA ILE A 189 -5.86 24.20 1.33
C ILE A 189 -7.32 24.00 0.91
N VAL A 190 -7.55 23.09 -0.04
CA VAL A 190 -8.89 22.74 -0.53
C VAL A 190 -9.20 21.34 -0.07
N SER A 191 -10.32 21.18 0.69
CA SER A 191 -10.81 19.87 1.13
C SER A 191 -11.68 19.25 0.05
N LEU A 192 -11.41 18.00 -0.29
CA LEU A 192 -12.08 17.19 -1.30
C LEU A 192 -12.58 15.87 -0.67
N SER A 193 -13.52 15.20 -1.34
CA SER A 193 -13.97 13.86 -1.02
C SER A 193 -13.52 12.87 -2.10
N CYS A 194 -12.90 11.76 -1.70
CA CYS A 194 -12.55 10.67 -2.63
C CYS A 194 -13.82 10.00 -3.19
N ASP A 195 -14.87 9.85 -2.37
CA ASP A 195 -16.15 9.23 -2.79
C ASP A 195 -16.93 10.08 -3.81
N ALA A 196 -16.55 11.35 -4.01
CA ALA A 196 -17.13 12.21 -5.04
C ALA A 196 -16.61 11.91 -6.47
N GLY A 197 -15.71 10.92 -6.60
CA GLY A 197 -15.17 10.46 -7.86
C GLY A 197 -13.92 11.22 -8.31
N ARG A 198 -13.16 10.58 -9.20
CA ARG A 198 -11.89 11.09 -9.73
C ARG A 198 -12.01 12.40 -10.49
N GLU A 199 -13.19 12.70 -11.07
CA GLU A 199 -13.40 13.95 -11.82
C GLU A 199 -13.25 15.20 -10.93
N LYS A 200 -13.43 15.09 -9.61
CA LYS A 200 -13.20 16.19 -8.66
C LYS A 200 -11.72 16.51 -8.47
N PHE A 201 -10.85 15.63 -8.92
CA PHE A 201 -9.39 15.80 -8.88
C PHE A 201 -8.81 16.32 -10.20
N GLN A 202 -9.64 16.95 -11.04
CA GLN A 202 -9.24 17.54 -12.31
C GLN A 202 -9.13 19.08 -12.21
N GLY A 203 -8.36 19.70 -13.11
CA GLY A 203 -8.43 21.13 -13.43
C GLY A 203 -7.61 22.08 -12.54
N ALA A 204 -6.66 21.62 -11.71
CA ALA A 204 -5.77 22.50 -10.95
C ALA A 204 -4.35 21.93 -10.83
N ALA A 205 -3.35 22.83 -10.73
CA ALA A 205 -1.97 22.48 -10.39
C ALA A 205 -1.74 22.75 -8.90
N VAL A 206 -1.24 21.75 -8.17
CA VAL A 206 -1.06 21.79 -6.71
C VAL A 206 0.33 21.34 -6.30
N SER A 207 0.81 21.82 -5.14
CA SER A 207 2.13 21.45 -4.61
C SER A 207 2.10 20.23 -3.69
N LEU A 208 0.92 19.89 -3.17
CA LEU A 208 0.70 18.68 -2.39
C LEU A 208 -0.73 18.21 -2.58
N VAL A 209 -0.90 16.90 -2.81
CA VAL A 209 -2.17 16.22 -2.59
C VAL A 209 -1.99 15.30 -1.38
N TRP A 210 -2.67 15.59 -0.29
CA TRP A 210 -2.72 14.72 0.88
C TRP A 210 -4.03 13.94 0.89
N ILE A 211 -3.95 12.63 0.74
CA ILE A 211 -5.08 11.69 0.81
C ILE A 211 -5.03 10.98 2.18
N ASP A 212 -6.03 11.24 3.03
CA ASP A 212 -6.13 10.60 4.36
C ASP A 212 -7.06 9.39 4.27
N GLU A 213 -6.52 8.23 4.47
CA GLU A 213 -7.00 6.88 4.24
C GLU A 213 -7.05 6.46 2.75
N GLU A 214 -7.07 5.17 2.52
CA GLU A 214 -7.03 4.57 1.19
C GLU A 214 -8.32 4.80 0.41
N PRO A 215 -8.32 5.52 -0.73
CA PRO A 215 -9.50 5.73 -1.55
C PRO A 215 -10.06 4.41 -2.08
N ARG A 216 -11.37 4.38 -2.36
CA ARG A 216 -12.03 3.21 -2.94
C ARG A 216 -11.70 3.06 -4.43
N ASP A 217 -11.59 4.19 -5.13
CA ASP A 217 -11.21 4.28 -6.54
C ASP A 217 -9.72 4.69 -6.64
N SER A 218 -8.88 3.82 -7.21
CA SER A 218 -7.47 4.11 -7.49
C SER A 218 -7.28 5.26 -8.46
N GLY A 219 -8.28 5.55 -9.30
CA GLY A 219 -8.28 6.67 -10.24
C GLY A 219 -8.13 8.04 -9.55
N VAL A 220 -8.54 8.16 -8.28
CA VAL A 220 -8.28 9.36 -7.46
C VAL A 220 -6.78 9.59 -7.28
N PHE A 221 -6.01 8.54 -7.04
CA PHE A 221 -4.56 8.62 -6.92
C PHE A 221 -3.90 8.94 -8.27
N GLU A 222 -4.34 8.28 -9.33
CA GLU A 222 -3.82 8.50 -10.70
C GLU A 222 -4.04 9.96 -11.15
N GLU A 223 -5.24 10.50 -10.96
CA GLU A 223 -5.53 11.92 -11.24
C GLU A 223 -4.69 12.87 -10.37
N SER A 224 -4.46 12.50 -9.11
CA SER A 224 -3.62 13.29 -8.19
C SER A 224 -2.18 13.42 -8.68
N LEU A 225 -1.60 12.38 -9.26
CA LEU A 225 -0.27 12.41 -9.85
C LEU A 225 -0.17 13.41 -11.00
N LEU A 226 -1.22 13.52 -11.84
CA LEU A 226 -1.25 14.49 -12.92
C LEU A 226 -1.29 15.95 -12.44
N ARG A 227 -1.82 16.19 -11.24
CA ARG A 227 -1.98 17.56 -10.68
C ARG A 227 -0.73 18.13 -10.06
N ILE A 228 0.23 17.30 -9.72
CA ILE A 228 1.48 17.74 -9.08
C ILE A 228 2.60 18.09 -10.08
N ILE A 229 2.48 17.69 -11.35
CA ILE A 229 3.54 17.79 -12.36
C ILE A 229 4.02 19.23 -12.53
N ASP A 230 3.11 20.18 -12.79
CA ASP A 230 3.45 21.58 -13.07
C ASP A 230 4.13 22.30 -11.90
N ARG A 231 3.90 21.83 -10.69
CA ARG A 231 4.42 22.44 -9.46
C ARG A 231 5.58 21.65 -8.85
N LYS A 232 6.02 20.57 -9.49
CA LYS A 232 6.96 19.61 -8.89
C LYS A 232 6.51 19.23 -7.47
N GLY A 233 5.20 19.05 -7.33
CA GLY A 233 4.56 18.73 -6.07
C GLY A 233 4.71 17.27 -5.70
N LYS A 234 4.05 16.86 -4.62
CA LYS A 234 4.06 15.47 -4.14
C LYS A 234 2.65 14.98 -3.78
N VAL A 235 2.43 13.68 -3.89
CA VAL A 235 1.25 13.02 -3.33
C VAL A 235 1.66 12.34 -2.03
N LEU A 236 1.00 12.68 -0.92
CA LEU A 236 1.10 11.97 0.34
C LEU A 236 -0.18 11.17 0.56
N ILE A 237 -0.07 9.88 0.78
CA ILE A 237 -1.16 9.04 1.28
C ILE A 237 -0.85 8.63 2.71
N THR A 238 -1.79 8.87 3.62
CA THR A 238 -1.72 8.41 5.01
C THR A 238 -2.80 7.36 5.23
N ALA A 239 -2.46 6.09 5.49
CA ALA A 239 -3.45 5.03 5.58
C ALA A 239 -3.15 3.99 6.66
N THR A 240 -4.20 3.36 7.19
CA THR A 240 -4.09 2.12 7.95
C THR A 240 -4.40 0.96 6.98
N PRO A 241 -3.47 0.02 6.73
CA PRO A 241 -3.62 -0.98 5.65
C PRO A 241 -4.58 -2.11 6.04
N LEU A 242 -5.84 -1.77 6.37
CA LEU A 242 -6.87 -2.72 6.81
C LEU A 242 -7.47 -3.54 5.68
N LYS A 243 -7.30 -3.10 4.44
CA LYS A 243 -7.75 -3.84 3.24
C LYS A 243 -6.77 -4.95 2.82
N GLY A 244 -5.66 -5.11 3.54
CA GLY A 244 -4.60 -6.06 3.19
C GLY A 244 -3.81 -5.63 1.97
N LEU A 245 -3.51 -6.57 1.06
CA LEU A 245 -2.73 -6.33 -0.16
C LEU A 245 -3.60 -5.65 -1.23
N SER A 246 -3.86 -4.37 -1.04
CA SER A 246 -4.65 -3.51 -1.91
C SER A 246 -3.79 -2.86 -3.01
N PHE A 247 -4.38 -1.95 -3.80
CA PHE A 247 -3.62 -1.21 -4.82
C PHE A 247 -2.46 -0.39 -4.22
N LEU A 248 -2.58 0.07 -2.97
CA LEU A 248 -1.47 0.76 -2.29
C LEU A 248 -0.27 -0.17 -2.10
N TYR A 249 -0.52 -1.43 -1.73
CA TYR A 249 0.55 -2.43 -1.67
C TYR A 249 1.15 -2.67 -3.06
N ASP A 250 0.30 -2.87 -4.07
CA ASP A 250 0.75 -3.16 -5.44
C ASP A 250 1.66 -2.03 -5.97
N VAL A 251 1.27 -0.77 -5.74
CA VAL A 251 2.00 0.40 -6.25
C VAL A 251 3.24 0.74 -5.43
N PHE A 252 3.12 0.83 -4.10
CA PHE A 252 4.18 1.38 -3.24
C PHE A 252 5.15 0.35 -2.66
N VAL A 253 4.77 -0.93 -2.64
CA VAL A 253 5.60 -1.99 -2.04
C VAL A 253 6.07 -2.97 -3.10
N ASP A 254 5.16 -3.46 -3.94
CA ASP A 254 5.45 -4.49 -4.92
C ASP A 254 6.13 -3.95 -6.19
N GLN A 255 5.52 -2.96 -6.86
CA GLN A 255 6.05 -2.37 -8.08
C GLN A 255 7.10 -1.30 -7.79
N ARG A 256 6.83 -0.46 -6.82
CA ARG A 256 7.65 0.65 -6.33
C ARG A 256 8.38 1.40 -7.46
N PRO A 257 7.65 2.12 -8.31
CA PRO A 257 8.26 2.90 -9.39
C PRO A 257 9.30 3.89 -8.86
N SER A 258 10.21 4.34 -9.73
CA SER A 258 11.11 5.44 -9.40
C SER A 258 10.30 6.67 -8.98
N GLY A 259 10.74 7.38 -7.95
CA GLY A 259 10.01 8.54 -7.40
C GLY A 259 8.95 8.20 -6.34
N PHE A 260 8.69 6.91 -6.06
CA PHE A 260 7.74 6.44 -5.05
C PHE A 260 8.47 5.80 -3.88
N ASP A 261 7.98 6.04 -2.66
CA ASP A 261 8.47 5.33 -1.45
C ASP A 261 7.35 5.10 -0.44
N HIS A 262 7.60 4.21 0.48
CA HIS A 262 6.68 3.79 1.55
C HIS A 262 7.41 3.67 2.88
N TYR A 263 6.74 4.08 3.94
CA TYR A 263 7.19 3.84 5.31
C TYR A 263 6.02 3.51 6.25
N ALA A 264 6.20 2.49 7.09
CA ALA A 264 5.21 2.08 8.08
C ALA A 264 5.54 2.70 9.46
N ILE A 265 4.61 3.50 9.98
CA ILE A 265 4.73 4.17 11.28
C ILE A 265 4.08 3.29 12.35
N SER A 266 4.85 2.85 13.35
CA SER A 266 4.31 2.08 14.46
C SER A 266 3.43 2.94 15.37
N GLY A 267 2.24 2.42 15.70
CA GLY A 267 1.38 3.04 16.74
C GLY A 267 1.97 2.94 18.15
N LEU A 268 2.94 2.02 18.35
CA LEU A 268 3.62 1.86 19.62
C LEU A 268 4.64 2.97 19.89
N ASP A 269 5.06 3.71 18.86
CA ASP A 269 5.96 4.86 18.99
C ASP A 269 5.23 6.11 19.49
N ASN A 270 3.90 6.05 19.68
CA ASN A 270 3.12 7.18 20.16
C ASN A 270 3.41 7.44 21.66
N PRO A 271 4.08 8.58 21.99
CA PRO A 271 4.43 8.88 23.38
C PRO A 271 3.22 9.24 24.27
N TYR A 272 2.06 9.52 23.66
CA TYR A 272 0.83 9.93 24.36
C TYR A 272 -0.07 8.75 24.69
N ILE A 273 0.24 7.55 24.21
CA ILE A 273 -0.59 6.35 24.41
C ILE A 273 0.24 5.25 25.06
N SER A 274 -0.36 4.61 26.06
CA SER A 274 0.26 3.45 26.69
C SER A 274 0.31 2.27 25.72
N SER A 275 1.51 1.84 25.32
CA SER A 275 1.71 0.67 24.45
C SER A 275 1.02 -0.61 24.97
N PRO A 276 1.00 -0.92 26.30
CA PRO A 276 0.22 -2.03 26.85
C PRO A 276 -1.30 -1.88 26.62
N LYS A 277 -1.85 -0.66 26.77
CA LYS A 277 -3.28 -0.42 26.50
C LYS A 277 -3.61 -0.62 25.01
N LEU A 278 -2.74 -0.15 24.11
CA LEU A 278 -2.92 -0.32 22.67
C LEU A 278 -2.88 -1.81 22.27
N ARG A 279 -1.89 -2.57 22.78
CA ARG A 279 -1.82 -4.03 22.55
C ARG A 279 -3.05 -4.76 23.05
N ARG A 280 -3.53 -4.43 24.27
CA ARG A 280 -4.74 -5.02 24.83
C ARG A 280 -5.98 -4.71 23.99
N ALA A 281 -6.09 -3.48 23.47
CA ALA A 281 -7.22 -3.07 22.65
C ALA A 281 -7.36 -3.88 21.34
N VAL A 282 -6.27 -4.45 20.83
CA VAL A 282 -6.28 -5.24 19.58
C VAL A 282 -6.07 -6.74 19.81
N SER A 283 -5.84 -7.22 21.05
CA SER A 283 -5.47 -8.60 21.34
C SER A 283 -6.52 -9.65 20.94
N HIS A 284 -7.79 -9.25 20.81
CA HIS A 284 -8.90 -10.10 20.38
C HIS A 284 -9.05 -10.21 18.85
N LEU A 285 -8.25 -9.44 18.08
CA LEU A 285 -8.28 -9.45 16.63
C LEU A 285 -7.35 -10.53 16.07
N SER A 286 -7.55 -10.88 14.79
CA SER A 286 -6.62 -11.77 14.08
C SER A 286 -5.21 -11.16 14.04
N GLU A 287 -4.18 -11.99 13.95
CA GLU A 287 -2.78 -11.55 13.88
C GLU A 287 -2.55 -10.52 12.77
N ALA A 288 -3.07 -10.78 11.57
CA ALA A 288 -3.03 -9.85 10.45
C ALA A 288 -3.62 -8.48 10.81
N SER A 289 -4.78 -8.45 11.50
CA SER A 289 -5.38 -7.20 11.96
C SER A 289 -4.56 -6.51 13.05
N GLN A 290 -3.92 -7.28 13.93
CA GLN A 290 -3.01 -6.73 14.94
C GLN A 290 -1.78 -6.09 14.29
N GLN A 291 -1.15 -6.75 13.34
CA GLN A 291 0.00 -6.22 12.59
C GLN A 291 -0.35 -4.90 11.87
N ALA A 292 -1.47 -4.86 11.15
CA ALA A 292 -1.92 -3.65 10.47
C ALA A 292 -2.22 -2.50 11.46
N ARG A 293 -2.88 -2.80 12.59
CA ARG A 293 -3.33 -1.78 13.57
C ARG A 293 -2.25 -1.32 14.54
N LEU A 294 -1.22 -2.13 14.81
CA LEU A 294 -0.11 -1.76 15.67
C LEU A 294 1.04 -1.14 14.88
N PHE A 295 1.40 -1.75 13.77
CA PHE A 295 2.63 -1.43 13.04
C PHE A 295 2.40 -0.78 11.68
N GLY A 296 1.14 -0.69 11.21
CA GLY A 296 0.87 -0.22 9.85
C GLY A 296 1.38 -1.16 8.77
N ALA A 297 1.59 -2.43 9.10
CA ALA A 297 2.09 -3.42 8.17
C ALA A 297 0.99 -3.89 7.23
N PHE A 298 1.33 -4.05 5.94
CA PHE A 298 0.48 -4.78 5.02
C PHE A 298 0.52 -6.26 5.36
N THR A 299 -0.63 -6.86 5.50
CA THR A 299 -0.75 -8.28 5.79
C THR A 299 -1.70 -8.93 4.80
N SER A 300 -1.47 -10.19 4.46
CA SER A 300 -2.47 -10.96 3.73
C SER A 300 -3.73 -11.08 4.59
N GLN A 301 -4.88 -10.82 3.99
CA GLN A 301 -6.15 -11.02 4.71
C GLN A 301 -6.35 -12.52 4.97
N SER A 302 -6.94 -12.89 6.11
CA SER A 302 -7.46 -14.23 6.35
C SER A 302 -8.46 -14.60 5.24
N GLY A 303 -8.40 -15.85 4.78
CA GLY A 303 -9.33 -16.36 3.79
C GLY A 303 -8.77 -16.46 2.36
N LEU A 304 -7.46 -16.35 2.17
CA LEU A 304 -6.84 -16.72 0.89
C LEU A 304 -7.11 -18.20 0.57
N VAL A 305 -7.32 -18.48 -0.71
CA VAL A 305 -7.46 -19.86 -1.21
C VAL A 305 -6.11 -20.57 -1.16
N TYR A 306 -5.03 -19.84 -1.46
CA TYR A 306 -3.66 -20.36 -1.47
C TYR A 306 -2.76 -19.62 -0.46
N PRO A 307 -2.97 -19.81 0.86
CA PRO A 307 -2.09 -19.20 1.87
C PRO A 307 -0.67 -19.80 1.84
N GLU A 308 -0.50 -20.96 1.21
CA GLU A 308 0.79 -21.65 1.01
C GLU A 308 1.71 -20.90 0.03
N PHE A 309 1.14 -20.01 -0.81
CA PHE A 309 1.93 -19.27 -1.78
C PHE A 309 2.81 -18.21 -1.10
N ASP A 310 4.12 -18.38 -1.17
CA ASP A 310 5.12 -17.40 -0.77
C ASP A 310 5.91 -16.93 -2.00
N ARG A 311 5.88 -15.62 -2.27
CA ARG A 311 6.59 -15.03 -3.41
C ARG A 311 8.10 -15.24 -3.36
N ALA A 312 8.70 -15.29 -2.16
CA ALA A 312 10.14 -15.50 -2.03
C ALA A 312 10.58 -16.87 -2.54
N VAL A 313 9.72 -17.88 -2.41
CA VAL A 313 10.01 -19.28 -2.72
C VAL A 313 9.42 -19.68 -4.08
N HIS A 314 8.16 -19.29 -4.34
CA HIS A 314 7.40 -19.72 -5.52
C HIS A 314 7.61 -18.85 -6.75
N THR A 315 8.58 -17.89 -6.73
CA THR A 315 8.89 -17.10 -7.93
C THR A 315 10.37 -17.09 -8.26
N CYS A 316 10.67 -17.07 -9.55
CA CYS A 316 12.04 -16.91 -10.02
C CYS A 316 12.18 -15.78 -11.06
N LYS A 317 13.41 -15.35 -11.33
CA LYS A 317 13.69 -14.50 -12.49
C LYS A 317 13.46 -15.30 -13.76
N PRO A 318 13.01 -14.67 -14.87
CA PRO A 318 12.91 -15.34 -16.16
C PRO A 318 14.25 -15.93 -16.58
N PHE A 319 14.19 -17.13 -17.14
CA PHE A 319 15.30 -17.80 -17.79
C PHE A 319 14.81 -18.44 -19.09
N GLU A 320 15.70 -18.83 -19.95
CA GLU A 320 15.36 -19.51 -21.19
C GLU A 320 14.94 -20.95 -20.90
N ILE A 321 13.71 -21.29 -21.29
CA ILE A 321 13.15 -22.64 -21.05
C ILE A 321 13.90 -23.65 -21.92
N PRO A 322 14.48 -24.72 -21.35
CA PRO A 322 15.14 -25.77 -22.10
C PRO A 322 14.26 -26.37 -23.20
N GLU A 323 14.85 -26.74 -24.33
CA GLU A 323 14.07 -27.22 -25.49
C GLU A 323 13.43 -28.58 -25.24
N ASP A 324 14.03 -29.41 -24.41
CA ASP A 324 13.56 -30.72 -24.00
C ASP A 324 12.41 -30.70 -22.98
N TRP A 325 12.15 -29.55 -22.35
CA TRP A 325 11.04 -29.43 -21.43
C TRP A 325 9.71 -29.34 -22.18
N PRO A 326 8.77 -30.27 -21.92
CA PRO A 326 7.43 -30.19 -22.47
C PRO A 326 6.74 -28.88 -22.08
N ARG A 327 6.11 -28.25 -23.05
CA ARG A 327 5.40 -26.96 -22.88
C ARG A 327 3.92 -27.13 -23.12
N ASP A 328 3.13 -26.58 -22.26
CA ASP A 328 1.69 -26.61 -22.30
C ASP A 328 1.13 -25.18 -22.28
N MET A 329 -0.12 -25.02 -22.73
CA MET A 329 -0.89 -23.79 -22.57
C MET A 329 -2.18 -24.11 -21.83
N CYS A 330 -2.61 -23.21 -20.97
CA CYS A 330 -3.91 -23.33 -20.33
C CYS A 330 -4.72 -22.05 -20.47
N ILE A 331 -6.01 -22.20 -20.81
CA ILE A 331 -6.89 -21.12 -21.22
C ILE A 331 -8.14 -21.09 -20.36
N ASP A 332 -8.43 -19.91 -19.79
CA ASP A 332 -9.73 -19.55 -19.27
C ASP A 332 -10.38 -18.49 -20.17
N PHE A 333 -11.61 -18.75 -20.64
CA PHE A 333 -12.29 -17.88 -21.59
C PHE A 333 -13.05 -16.76 -20.90
N GLY A 334 -12.86 -15.54 -21.38
CA GLY A 334 -13.62 -14.36 -20.95
C GLY A 334 -13.79 -13.37 -22.09
N THR A 335 -14.84 -12.54 -22.03
CA THR A 335 -15.08 -11.42 -22.95
C THR A 335 -15.18 -10.12 -22.16
N LYS A 336 -16.18 -9.98 -21.27
CA LYS A 336 -16.26 -8.88 -20.29
C LYS A 336 -15.28 -9.11 -19.14
N ASN A 337 -15.18 -10.35 -18.71
CA ASN A 337 -14.10 -10.82 -17.81
C ASN A 337 -12.83 -11.07 -18.63
N PRO A 338 -11.65 -11.02 -18.01
CA PRO A 338 -10.41 -11.27 -18.73
C PRO A 338 -10.39 -12.66 -19.39
N PHE A 339 -9.99 -12.70 -20.66
CA PHE A 339 -9.47 -13.91 -21.27
C PHE A 339 -8.07 -14.13 -20.69
N CYS A 340 -7.80 -15.31 -20.16
CA CYS A 340 -6.51 -15.68 -19.62
C CYS A 340 -5.89 -16.83 -20.40
N CYS A 341 -4.59 -16.72 -20.68
CA CYS A 341 -3.76 -17.82 -21.16
C CYS A 341 -2.44 -17.83 -20.40
N LEU A 342 -2.07 -19.00 -19.85
CA LEU A 342 -0.78 -19.22 -19.21
C LEU A 342 0.02 -20.24 -20.03
N TRP A 343 1.33 -20.03 -20.09
CA TRP A 343 2.29 -21.00 -20.66
C TRP A 343 3.05 -21.65 -19.52
N VAL A 344 3.06 -22.99 -19.53
CA VAL A 344 3.65 -23.81 -18.48
C VAL A 344 4.70 -24.71 -19.11
N ALA A 345 5.91 -24.70 -18.54
CA ALA A 345 6.97 -25.67 -18.89
C ALA A 345 7.12 -26.67 -17.74
N HIS A 346 7.40 -27.92 -18.07
CA HIS A 346 7.54 -28.98 -17.09
C HIS A 346 8.98 -29.52 -17.07
N ASP A 347 9.72 -29.20 -16.01
CA ASP A 347 10.95 -29.88 -15.66
C ASP A 347 10.60 -31.30 -15.21
N MET A 348 10.79 -32.26 -16.11
CA MET A 348 10.40 -33.66 -15.87
C MET A 348 11.31 -34.36 -14.88
N ASP A 349 12.56 -33.93 -14.75
CA ASP A 349 13.56 -34.54 -13.89
C ASP A 349 13.27 -34.23 -12.40
N ASN A 350 12.86 -32.99 -12.14
CA ASN A 350 12.54 -32.54 -10.80
C ASN A 350 11.03 -32.47 -10.50
N ASP A 351 10.18 -32.83 -11.46
CA ASP A 351 8.71 -32.70 -11.41
C ASP A 351 8.22 -31.30 -11.02
N VAL A 352 8.88 -30.23 -11.54
CA VAL A 352 8.55 -28.84 -11.26
C VAL A 352 7.86 -28.20 -12.46
N LEU A 353 6.73 -27.53 -12.22
CA LEU A 353 6.02 -26.75 -13.22
C LEU A 353 6.46 -25.28 -13.14
N TYR A 354 6.85 -24.72 -14.28
CA TYR A 354 7.21 -23.31 -14.43
C TYR A 354 6.17 -22.56 -15.25
N VAL A 355 5.42 -21.63 -14.62
CA VAL A 355 4.59 -20.70 -15.38
C VAL A 355 5.49 -19.59 -15.88
N TYR A 356 5.86 -19.61 -17.16
CA TYR A 356 6.89 -18.74 -17.73
C TYR A 356 6.34 -17.54 -18.51
N ARG A 357 5.06 -17.58 -18.89
CA ARG A 357 4.39 -16.49 -19.61
C ARG A 357 2.91 -16.46 -19.27
N GLU A 358 2.34 -15.25 -19.28
CA GLU A 358 0.91 -15.00 -19.12
C GLU A 358 0.38 -14.06 -20.21
N TYR A 359 -0.92 -14.17 -20.48
CA TYR A 359 -1.68 -13.24 -21.31
C TYR A 359 -3.05 -13.04 -20.68
N PHE A 360 -3.38 -11.78 -20.37
CA PHE A 360 -4.67 -11.37 -19.83
C PHE A 360 -5.21 -10.23 -20.68
N LYS A 361 -6.45 -10.35 -21.17
CA LYS A 361 -7.13 -9.30 -21.94
C LYS A 361 -8.63 -9.32 -21.71
N THR A 362 -9.21 -8.12 -21.60
CA THR A 362 -10.66 -7.86 -21.58
C THR A 362 -11.09 -7.23 -22.90
N GLU A 363 -12.39 -7.24 -23.17
CA GLU A 363 -13.02 -6.54 -24.29
C GLU A 363 -12.49 -6.94 -25.67
N GLN A 364 -12.01 -8.17 -25.82
CA GLN A 364 -11.61 -8.76 -27.08
C GLN A 364 -12.38 -10.04 -27.36
N THR A 365 -12.58 -10.34 -28.62
CA THR A 365 -13.22 -11.59 -29.06
C THR A 365 -12.26 -12.78 -28.82
N THR A 366 -12.85 -13.98 -28.70
CA THR A 366 -12.07 -15.23 -28.61
C THR A 366 -11.11 -15.40 -29.80
N LEU A 367 -11.48 -14.94 -31.00
CA LEU A 367 -10.65 -15.04 -32.18
C LEU A 367 -9.43 -14.09 -32.13
N GLU A 368 -9.63 -12.85 -31.68
CA GLU A 368 -8.54 -11.89 -31.49
C GLU A 368 -7.55 -12.39 -30.43
N ASN A 369 -8.07 -12.84 -29.29
CA ASN A 369 -7.23 -13.44 -28.24
C ASN A 369 -6.49 -14.69 -28.77
N GLY A 370 -7.17 -15.55 -29.52
CA GLY A 370 -6.57 -16.73 -30.12
C GLY A 370 -5.44 -16.42 -31.11
N ARG A 371 -5.57 -15.38 -31.94
CA ARG A 371 -4.51 -14.91 -32.83
C ARG A 371 -3.30 -14.41 -32.01
N MET A 372 -3.55 -13.69 -30.93
CA MET A 372 -2.51 -13.17 -30.08
C MET A 372 -1.74 -14.28 -29.35
N ILE A 373 -2.44 -15.24 -28.72
CA ILE A 373 -1.76 -16.35 -28.02
C ILE A 373 -0.98 -17.23 -29.01
N ARG A 374 -1.46 -17.44 -30.22
CA ARG A 374 -0.72 -18.14 -31.27
C ARG A 374 0.55 -17.40 -31.67
N ALA A 375 0.48 -16.08 -31.83
CA ALA A 375 1.65 -15.26 -32.17
C ALA A 375 2.69 -15.24 -31.04
N LEU A 376 2.24 -15.12 -29.78
CA LEU A 376 3.12 -15.15 -28.61
C LEU A 376 3.80 -16.49 -28.39
N GLY A 377 3.12 -17.60 -28.70
CA GLY A 377 3.65 -18.96 -28.57
C GLY A 377 4.49 -19.42 -29.77
N ALA A 378 4.52 -18.66 -30.88
CA ALA A 378 5.15 -19.10 -32.13
C ALA A 378 6.66 -19.42 -32.00
N LYS A 379 7.34 -18.81 -31.04
CA LYS A 379 8.79 -19.02 -30.78
C LYS A 379 9.07 -20.17 -29.82
N ASP A 380 8.05 -20.71 -29.17
CA ASP A 380 8.24 -21.71 -28.10
C ASP A 380 8.26 -23.16 -28.63
N GLY A 381 8.11 -23.36 -29.94
CA GLY A 381 7.96 -24.69 -30.51
C GLY A 381 6.55 -25.27 -30.29
N PRO A 382 6.34 -26.57 -30.57
CA PRO A 382 5.04 -27.21 -30.44
C PRO A 382 4.63 -27.34 -28.97
N MET A 383 3.38 -26.96 -28.66
CA MET A 383 2.80 -27.23 -27.34
C MET A 383 2.41 -28.71 -27.22
N ARG A 384 2.79 -29.35 -26.12
CA ARG A 384 2.38 -30.73 -25.81
C ARG A 384 0.85 -30.80 -25.66
N TRP A 385 0.29 -29.87 -24.89
CA TRP A 385 -1.14 -29.74 -24.63
C TRP A 385 -1.57 -28.28 -24.63
N ILE A 386 -2.82 -28.06 -25.07
CA ILE A 386 -3.55 -26.79 -24.88
C ILE A 386 -4.79 -27.16 -24.08
N VAL A 387 -4.75 -26.92 -22.77
CA VAL A 387 -5.86 -27.24 -21.87
C VAL A 387 -6.78 -26.03 -21.75
N ALA A 388 -8.07 -26.23 -21.74
CA ALA A 388 -9.01 -25.13 -21.65
C ALA A 388 -10.24 -25.46 -20.81
N ASP A 389 -10.94 -24.40 -20.37
CA ASP A 389 -12.22 -24.49 -19.69
C ASP A 389 -13.14 -25.53 -20.36
N PRO A 390 -13.59 -26.55 -19.61
CA PRO A 390 -14.44 -27.60 -20.16
C PRO A 390 -15.85 -27.11 -20.55
N GLU A 391 -16.31 -25.97 -20.00
CA GLU A 391 -17.64 -25.42 -20.26
C GLU A 391 -17.67 -24.56 -21.53
N SER A 392 -16.56 -23.97 -21.94
CA SER A 392 -16.46 -23.09 -23.12
C SER A 392 -16.29 -23.87 -24.42
N ARG A 393 -17.27 -24.73 -24.77
CA ARG A 393 -17.21 -25.58 -25.96
C ARG A 393 -17.09 -24.76 -27.25
N ASP A 394 -17.88 -23.69 -27.39
CA ASP A 394 -17.91 -22.87 -28.61
C ASP A 394 -16.57 -22.13 -28.78
N GLY A 395 -15.99 -21.57 -27.73
CA GLY A 395 -14.69 -20.96 -27.78
C GLY A 395 -13.60 -21.94 -28.23
N ARG A 396 -13.60 -23.16 -27.71
CA ARG A 396 -12.66 -24.21 -28.11
C ARG A 396 -12.84 -24.64 -29.58
N LEU A 397 -14.05 -24.78 -30.03
CA LEU A 397 -14.35 -25.09 -31.45
C LEU A 397 -13.92 -23.98 -32.40
N LEU A 398 -14.12 -22.71 -32.00
CA LEU A 398 -13.68 -21.55 -32.75
C LEU A 398 -12.16 -21.51 -32.91
N LEU A 399 -11.41 -21.69 -31.81
CA LEU A 399 -9.95 -21.75 -31.82
C LEU A 399 -9.43 -22.89 -32.72
N ALA A 400 -10.05 -24.05 -32.66
CA ALA A 400 -9.66 -25.20 -33.46
C ALA A 400 -9.90 -24.97 -34.98
N ARG A 401 -11.08 -24.44 -35.35
CA ARG A 401 -11.48 -24.23 -36.78
C ARG A 401 -10.72 -23.10 -37.44
N GLU A 402 -10.65 -21.95 -36.76
CA GLU A 402 -10.10 -20.73 -37.36
C GLU A 402 -8.58 -20.59 -37.19
N LEU A 403 -8.02 -21.18 -36.15
CA LEU A 403 -6.62 -20.96 -35.78
C LEU A 403 -5.80 -22.25 -35.69
N GLN A 404 -6.39 -23.42 -35.89
CA GLN A 404 -5.75 -24.73 -35.69
C GLN A 404 -5.18 -24.93 -34.28
N LEU A 405 -5.77 -24.25 -33.29
CA LEU A 405 -5.43 -24.42 -31.87
C LEU A 405 -6.35 -25.48 -31.27
N HIS A 406 -5.88 -26.73 -31.28
CA HIS A 406 -6.65 -27.87 -30.77
C HIS A 406 -6.57 -28.00 -29.26
N THR A 407 -7.61 -27.58 -28.55
CA THR A 407 -7.67 -27.59 -27.10
C THR A 407 -8.23 -28.90 -26.55
N LYS A 408 -7.71 -29.32 -25.38
CA LYS A 408 -8.24 -30.40 -24.55
C LYS A 408 -9.09 -29.81 -23.41
N PRO A 409 -10.30 -30.35 -23.15
CA PRO A 409 -11.07 -29.89 -21.98
C PRO A 409 -10.41 -30.35 -20.68
N ALA A 410 -10.38 -29.49 -19.68
CA ALA A 410 -10.01 -29.89 -18.32
C ALA A 410 -10.98 -30.96 -17.80
N PRO A 411 -10.54 -31.86 -16.90
CA PRO A 411 -11.37 -32.94 -16.35
C PRO A 411 -12.56 -32.41 -15.55
N LYS A 412 -13.79 -32.65 -15.99
CA LYS A 412 -15.03 -32.18 -15.32
C LYS A 412 -15.37 -32.90 -14.01
N HIS A 413 -14.82 -34.07 -13.79
CA HIS A 413 -15.13 -34.88 -12.62
C HIS A 413 -14.45 -34.38 -11.34
N TYR A 414 -13.43 -33.54 -11.44
CA TYR A 414 -12.84 -32.86 -10.29
C TYR A 414 -13.62 -31.60 -9.95
N GLY A 415 -14.07 -31.50 -8.71
CA GLY A 415 -14.71 -30.28 -8.18
C GLY A 415 -13.70 -29.14 -8.02
N VAL A 416 -14.21 -27.92 -7.82
CA VAL A 416 -13.38 -26.73 -7.59
C VAL A 416 -12.45 -26.94 -6.40
N SER A 417 -12.95 -27.47 -5.28
CA SER A 417 -12.16 -27.71 -4.08
C SER A 417 -11.06 -28.77 -4.29
N GLU A 418 -11.32 -29.82 -5.07
CA GLU A 418 -10.32 -30.84 -5.40
C GLU A 418 -9.20 -30.24 -6.26
N THR A 419 -9.53 -29.48 -7.29
CA THR A 419 -8.52 -28.82 -8.13
C THR A 419 -7.72 -27.78 -7.38
N ILE A 420 -8.31 -27.07 -6.41
CA ILE A 420 -7.60 -26.20 -5.48
C ILE A 420 -6.57 -26.98 -4.67
N ASN A 421 -6.94 -28.15 -4.14
CA ASN A 421 -6.02 -28.98 -3.37
C ASN A 421 -4.84 -29.48 -4.21
N LEU A 422 -5.05 -29.84 -5.48
CA LEU A 422 -3.96 -30.20 -6.39
C LEU A 422 -2.96 -29.03 -6.61
N VAL A 423 -3.44 -27.79 -6.69
CA VAL A 423 -2.55 -26.62 -6.73
C VAL A 423 -1.79 -26.44 -5.41
N LYS A 424 -2.48 -26.61 -4.27
CA LYS A 424 -1.84 -26.55 -2.94
C LYS A 424 -0.73 -27.57 -2.78
N GLU A 425 -0.96 -28.81 -3.22
CA GLU A 425 0.06 -29.87 -3.20
C GLU A 425 1.31 -29.45 -3.98
N ARG A 426 1.17 -28.77 -5.13
CA ARG A 426 2.29 -28.23 -5.91
C ARG A 426 2.98 -27.04 -5.28
N LEU A 427 2.27 -26.31 -4.40
CA LEU A 427 2.85 -25.22 -3.61
C LEU A 427 3.56 -25.71 -2.34
N MET A 428 3.28 -26.93 -1.88
CA MET A 428 3.99 -27.47 -0.72
C MET A 428 5.47 -27.64 -1.02
N LEU A 429 6.29 -27.37 -0.01
CA LEU A 429 7.73 -27.52 -0.11
C LEU A 429 8.12 -28.97 0.16
N ASP A 430 9.04 -29.49 -0.62
CA ASP A 430 9.67 -30.79 -0.38
C ASP A 430 10.63 -30.77 0.83
N ALA A 431 11.32 -31.86 1.09
CA ALA A 431 12.27 -31.97 2.21
C ALA A 431 13.48 -31.01 2.06
N GLU A 432 13.80 -30.61 0.85
CA GLU A 432 14.86 -29.66 0.52
C GLU A 432 14.39 -28.19 0.50
N GLY A 433 13.09 -27.94 0.81
CA GLY A 433 12.50 -26.61 0.82
C GLY A 433 12.17 -26.07 -0.58
N LYS A 434 12.00 -26.92 -1.60
CA LYS A 434 11.69 -26.54 -2.98
C LYS A 434 10.21 -26.79 -3.31
N PRO A 435 9.53 -25.88 -4.02
CA PRO A 435 8.17 -26.07 -4.48
C PRO A 435 8.12 -26.82 -5.82
N ALA A 436 7.01 -27.53 -6.07
CA ALA A 436 6.74 -28.15 -7.37
C ALA A 436 5.99 -27.24 -8.36
N LEU A 437 5.75 -25.97 -7.98
CA LEU A 437 5.18 -24.93 -8.85
C LEU A 437 5.94 -23.62 -8.65
N VAL A 438 6.51 -23.10 -9.73
CA VAL A 438 7.27 -21.85 -9.75
C VAL A 438 6.73 -20.92 -10.84
N ILE A 439 6.65 -19.63 -10.56
CA ILE A 439 6.09 -18.62 -11.46
C ILE A 439 7.16 -17.59 -11.78
N PHE A 440 7.33 -17.27 -13.06
CA PHE A 440 8.22 -16.19 -13.46
C PHE A 440 7.73 -14.85 -12.95
N LYS A 441 8.64 -14.00 -12.45
CA LYS A 441 8.33 -12.65 -11.94
C LYS A 441 7.70 -11.73 -12.99
N THR A 442 7.74 -12.12 -14.26
CA THR A 442 7.07 -11.43 -15.37
C THR A 442 5.56 -11.71 -15.45
N CYS A 443 5.08 -12.79 -14.83
CA CYS A 443 3.65 -13.14 -14.77
C CYS A 443 2.93 -12.35 -13.66
N LYS A 444 2.80 -11.03 -13.85
CA LYS A 444 2.35 -10.07 -12.82
C LYS A 444 0.89 -10.24 -12.44
N GLU A 445 0.00 -10.52 -13.40
CA GLU A 445 -1.42 -10.67 -13.13
C GLU A 445 -1.71 -11.97 -12.38
N LEU A 446 -1.08 -13.08 -12.77
CA LEU A 446 -1.18 -14.34 -12.02
C LEU A 446 -0.68 -14.19 -10.58
N LEU A 447 0.47 -13.53 -10.38
CA LEU A 447 1.02 -13.25 -9.06
C LEU A 447 0.10 -12.35 -8.22
N LYS A 448 -0.62 -11.44 -8.85
CA LYS A 448 -1.62 -10.59 -8.22
C LYS A 448 -2.86 -11.39 -7.80
N GLU A 449 -3.30 -12.33 -8.64
CA GLU A 449 -4.42 -13.20 -8.32
C GLU A 449 -4.11 -14.12 -7.14
N PHE A 450 -2.93 -14.75 -7.06
CA PHE A 450 -2.52 -15.54 -5.89
C PHE A 450 -2.67 -14.78 -4.57
N ARG A 451 -2.45 -13.48 -4.56
CA ARG A 451 -2.56 -12.62 -3.38
C ARG A 451 -4.00 -12.16 -3.08
N LYS A 452 -4.89 -12.23 -4.07
CA LYS A 452 -6.26 -11.66 -3.98
C LYS A 452 -7.36 -12.72 -4.00
N TYR A 453 -7.08 -13.93 -4.48
CA TYR A 453 -8.03 -15.03 -4.58
C TYR A 453 -8.45 -15.55 -3.21
N LYS A 454 -9.73 -15.39 -2.88
CA LYS A 454 -10.25 -15.62 -1.52
C LYS A 454 -11.46 -16.55 -1.52
N TRP A 455 -11.68 -17.19 -0.39
CA TRP A 455 -12.92 -17.89 -0.13
C TRP A 455 -14.09 -16.92 0.04
N SER A 456 -15.25 -17.28 -0.49
CA SER A 456 -16.47 -16.49 -0.32
C SER A 456 -16.88 -16.42 1.16
N LYS A 457 -17.26 -15.22 1.60
CA LYS A 457 -17.77 -14.99 2.97
C LYS A 457 -19.20 -15.43 3.16
N THR A 458 -19.88 -15.89 2.12
CA THR A 458 -21.28 -16.34 2.21
C THR A 458 -21.34 -17.67 2.95
N LYS A 459 -22.01 -17.68 4.12
CA LYS A 459 -22.18 -18.89 4.95
C LYS A 459 -22.72 -20.06 4.12
N GLY A 460 -22.06 -21.20 4.20
CA GLY A 460 -22.48 -22.45 3.58
C GLY A 460 -22.02 -22.68 2.14
N LYS A 461 -21.10 -21.86 1.60
CA LYS A 461 -20.48 -22.10 0.28
C LYS A 461 -18.96 -22.14 0.43
N ASP A 462 -18.38 -23.33 0.47
CA ASP A 462 -16.93 -23.56 0.34
C ASP A 462 -16.50 -23.35 -1.14
N ARG A 463 -16.71 -22.14 -1.65
CA ARG A 463 -16.30 -21.75 -3.00
C ARG A 463 -15.55 -20.44 -2.94
N PRO A 464 -14.51 -20.26 -3.77
CA PRO A 464 -13.86 -18.98 -3.91
C PRO A 464 -14.80 -17.88 -4.42
N GLU A 465 -14.44 -16.62 -4.14
CA GLU A 465 -15.08 -15.46 -4.78
C GLU A 465 -14.78 -15.48 -6.28
N LYS A 466 -15.77 -15.15 -7.09
CA LYS A 466 -15.61 -14.98 -8.56
C LYS A 466 -15.02 -13.60 -8.86
N MET A 467 -13.84 -13.36 -8.37
CA MET A 467 -13.03 -12.15 -8.59
C MET A 467 -11.55 -12.53 -8.54
N HIS A 468 -10.77 -12.06 -9.49
CA HIS A 468 -9.34 -12.37 -9.59
C HIS A 468 -9.08 -13.88 -9.65
N ASP A 469 -9.84 -14.60 -10.47
CA ASP A 469 -9.89 -16.05 -10.53
C ASP A 469 -9.50 -16.65 -11.89
N HIS A 470 -9.31 -15.81 -12.92
CA HIS A 470 -9.10 -16.29 -14.30
C HIS A 470 -7.78 -17.03 -14.50
N GLY A 471 -6.67 -16.50 -13.97
CA GLY A 471 -5.39 -17.20 -13.98
C GLY A 471 -5.39 -18.38 -13.02
N MET A 472 -6.10 -18.25 -11.89
CA MET A 472 -6.26 -19.37 -10.95
C MET A 472 -7.05 -20.52 -11.58
N ASP A 473 -8.10 -20.22 -12.33
CA ASP A 473 -8.91 -21.21 -13.03
C ASP A 473 -8.11 -21.86 -14.16
N ALA A 474 -7.41 -21.09 -15.00
CA ALA A 474 -6.52 -21.62 -16.03
C ALA A 474 -5.44 -22.55 -15.44
N LEU A 475 -4.80 -22.14 -14.35
CA LEU A 475 -3.77 -22.93 -13.66
C LEU A 475 -4.35 -24.23 -13.07
N ARG A 476 -5.56 -24.17 -12.47
CA ARG A 476 -6.24 -25.36 -11.95
C ARG A 476 -6.60 -26.33 -13.06
N TYR A 477 -7.02 -25.85 -14.23
CA TYR A 477 -7.32 -26.69 -15.39
C TYR A 477 -6.09 -27.47 -15.84
N GLU A 478 -4.94 -26.81 -15.90
CA GLU A 478 -3.68 -27.43 -16.28
C GLU A 478 -3.24 -28.51 -15.27
N ILE A 479 -3.18 -28.16 -14.01
CA ILE A 479 -2.70 -29.07 -12.97
C ILE A 479 -3.65 -30.31 -12.85
N ALA A 480 -4.96 -30.11 -12.92
CA ALA A 480 -5.92 -31.21 -12.91
C ALA A 480 -5.77 -32.11 -14.13
N PHE A 481 -5.49 -31.54 -15.32
CA PHE A 481 -5.27 -32.30 -16.53
C PHE A 481 -4.00 -33.15 -16.43
N LEU A 482 -2.90 -32.58 -15.97
CA LEU A 482 -1.62 -33.28 -15.78
C LEU A 482 -1.74 -34.39 -14.72
N TYR A 483 -2.46 -34.13 -13.61
CA TYR A 483 -2.69 -35.12 -12.56
C TYR A 483 -3.45 -36.33 -13.10
N ARG A 484 -4.52 -36.12 -13.86
CA ARG A 484 -5.25 -37.21 -14.54
C ARG A 484 -4.35 -38.00 -15.48
N TYR A 485 -3.54 -37.29 -16.29
CA TYR A 485 -2.65 -37.92 -17.26
C TYR A 485 -1.59 -38.82 -16.61
N LYS A 486 -1.02 -38.42 -15.47
CA LYS A 486 -0.10 -39.26 -14.68
C LYS A 486 -0.80 -40.53 -14.17
N LYS A 487 -2.00 -40.39 -13.59
CA LYS A 487 -2.76 -41.50 -13.00
C LYS A 487 -3.18 -42.60 -14.01
N HIS A 488 -3.23 -42.29 -15.27
CA HIS A 488 -3.57 -43.27 -16.32
C HIS A 488 -2.33 -43.92 -16.95
N ARG A 489 -1.12 -43.52 -16.58
CA ARG A 489 0.14 -44.08 -17.06
C ARG A 489 0.89 -44.88 -15.98
N SER A 490 0.58 -44.72 -14.70
CA SER A 490 0.97 -45.57 -13.59
C SER A 490 -0.03 -46.74 -13.44
#